data_15500a9815c0a067d1afc0d974b83774
#
_entry.id   15500a9815c0a067d1afc0d974b83774
#
_cell.length_a   1.000
_cell.length_b   1.000
_cell.length_c   1.000
_cell.angle_alpha   90.00
_cell.angle_beta   90.00
_cell.angle_gamma   90.00
#
_symmetry.space_group_name_H-M   'P 1'
#
loop_
_entity.id
_entity.type
_entity.pdbx_description
1 polymer ?
#
loop_
_entity_poly.entity_id
_entity_poly.type
_entity_poly.pdbx_seq_one_letter_code
_entity_poly.pdbx_strand_id
1 'polypeptide(L)'
;MKHQLTPTYLGIDLGTSGLRCLLVTQEGQCLDSADYNYSVTSIASGFNEQNPSDWINALKASISELKNRNALAVASLQAIGIAGHMHGATLLDKNGEILHPCILWNDTRSYKQASILDKDVNLREITGNIVFPGFTAPKLLWIQNNKPELFEQVAKVLLPASYLGYYLTGEFFM
;
A
#
# COMPACT_ATOMS: atom_id res chain seq x y z
N MET A 1 28.31 31.44 8.63
CA MET A 1 27.22 31.35 7.61
C MET A 1 26.41 30.09 7.91
N LYS A 2 25.12 30.22 8.18
CA LYS A 2 24.27 29.02 8.26
C LYS A 2 24.14 28.48 6.84
N HIS A 3 24.72 27.31 6.57
CA HIS A 3 24.47 26.62 5.31
C HIS A 3 22.95 26.36 5.24
N GLN A 4 22.28 27.09 4.37
CA GLN A 4 20.87 26.83 4.08
C GLN A 4 20.81 25.48 3.38
N LEU A 5 20.22 24.48 4.06
CA LEU A 5 20.07 23.14 3.47
C LEU A 5 19.13 23.25 2.25
N THR A 6 19.58 22.73 1.13
CA THR A 6 18.76 22.68 -0.09
C THR A 6 17.54 21.81 0.16
N PRO A 7 16.31 22.28 -0.10
CA PRO A 7 15.10 21.48 0.05
C PRO A 7 15.16 20.19 -0.77
N THR A 8 14.73 19.10 -0.14
CA THR A 8 14.63 17.78 -0.79
C THR A 8 13.26 17.16 -0.57
N TYR A 9 12.95 16.16 -1.35
CA TYR A 9 11.67 15.45 -1.33
C TYR A 9 11.94 13.95 -1.42
N LEU A 10 11.07 13.16 -0.82
CA LEU A 10 11.15 11.70 -0.86
C LEU A 10 9.96 11.14 -1.65
N GLY A 11 10.24 10.43 -2.73
CA GLY A 11 9.25 9.58 -3.41
C GLY A 11 9.33 8.16 -2.87
N ILE A 12 8.18 7.56 -2.56
CA ILE A 12 8.06 6.17 -2.14
C ILE A 12 7.22 5.46 -3.19
N ASP A 13 7.75 4.39 -3.77
CA ASP A 13 7.02 3.49 -4.66
C ASP A 13 6.90 2.10 -4.00
N LEU A 14 5.68 1.77 -3.59
CA LEU A 14 5.34 0.49 -3.00
C LEU A 14 4.91 -0.49 -4.10
N GLY A 15 5.86 -1.21 -4.66
CA GLY A 15 5.61 -2.24 -5.67
C GLY A 15 5.22 -3.60 -5.09
N THR A 16 4.84 -4.54 -5.96
CA THR A 16 4.47 -5.91 -5.57
C THR A 16 5.69 -6.73 -5.11
N SER A 17 6.87 -6.49 -5.66
CA SER A 17 8.10 -7.24 -5.37
C SER A 17 9.08 -6.52 -4.45
N GLY A 18 8.82 -5.25 -4.12
CA GLY A 18 9.71 -4.43 -3.30
C GLY A 18 9.24 -3.00 -3.19
N LEU A 19 9.89 -2.25 -2.31
CA LEU A 19 9.67 -0.84 -2.10
C LEU A 19 10.93 -0.08 -2.54
N ARG A 20 10.73 1.02 -3.26
CA ARG A 20 11.77 1.98 -3.63
C ARG A 20 11.53 3.31 -2.97
N CYS A 21 12.59 3.87 -2.37
CA CYS A 21 12.65 5.26 -1.95
C CYS A 21 13.56 6.05 -2.89
N LEU A 22 13.10 7.22 -3.35
CA LEU A 22 13.84 8.12 -4.23
C LEU A 22 13.97 9.47 -3.58
N LEU A 23 15.22 9.91 -3.33
CA LEU A 23 15.55 11.22 -2.78
C LEU A 23 15.81 12.19 -3.94
N VAL A 24 15.06 13.29 -4.01
CA VAL A 24 15.13 14.23 -5.12
C VAL A 24 15.28 15.68 -4.64
N THR A 25 15.88 16.53 -5.49
CA THR A 25 15.91 18.00 -5.29
C THR A 25 14.57 18.63 -5.67
N GLN A 26 14.43 19.93 -5.39
CA GLN A 26 13.26 20.71 -5.81
C GLN A 26 13.10 20.78 -7.34
N GLU A 27 14.19 20.68 -8.09
CA GLU A 27 14.22 20.66 -9.56
C GLU A 27 13.92 19.26 -10.14
N GLY A 28 13.66 18.25 -9.27
CA GLY A 28 13.39 16.88 -9.69
C GLY A 28 14.63 16.05 -10.01
N GLN A 29 15.84 16.54 -9.69
CA GLN A 29 17.06 15.77 -9.87
C GLN A 29 17.13 14.67 -8.80
N CYS A 30 17.33 13.42 -9.23
CA CYS A 30 17.58 12.30 -8.33
C CYS A 30 18.96 12.44 -7.67
N LEU A 31 18.97 12.48 -6.35
CA LEU A 31 20.19 12.50 -5.53
C LEU A 31 20.66 11.08 -5.19
N ASP A 32 19.71 10.21 -4.82
CA ASP A 32 19.98 8.84 -4.40
C ASP A 32 18.69 8.02 -4.37
N SER A 33 18.83 6.69 -4.35
CA SER A 33 17.70 5.77 -4.17
C SER A 33 18.10 4.58 -3.30
N ALA A 34 17.10 3.97 -2.65
CA ALA A 34 17.27 2.73 -1.92
C ALA A 34 16.09 1.81 -2.21
N ASP A 35 16.39 0.53 -2.47
CA ASP A 35 15.43 -0.49 -2.86
C ASP A 35 15.48 -1.67 -1.89
N TYR A 36 14.30 -2.14 -1.44
CA TYR A 36 14.20 -3.34 -0.61
C TYR A 36 13.13 -4.28 -1.15
N ASN A 37 13.54 -5.52 -1.41
CA ASN A 37 12.65 -6.55 -1.91
C ASN A 37 11.95 -7.29 -0.78
N TYR A 38 10.75 -7.77 -1.05
CA TYR A 38 9.98 -8.69 -0.21
C TYR A 38 9.17 -9.65 -1.09
N SER A 39 8.69 -10.73 -0.48
CA SER A 39 8.02 -11.80 -1.21
C SER A 39 6.51 -11.64 -1.21
N VAL A 40 5.89 -12.20 -2.25
CA VAL A 40 4.46 -12.52 -2.25
C VAL A 40 4.29 -13.92 -1.68
N THR A 41 3.37 -14.09 -0.74
CA THR A 41 3.00 -15.41 -0.22
C THR A 41 1.83 -15.94 -1.03
N SER A 42 2.06 -17.05 -1.74
CA SER A 42 1.03 -17.78 -2.49
C SER A 42 0.63 -19.03 -1.71
N ILE A 43 -0.43 -18.93 -0.91
CA ILE A 43 -0.87 -20.05 -0.02
C ILE A 43 -1.66 -21.12 -0.76
N ALA A 44 -2.21 -20.80 -1.92
CA ALA A 44 -2.91 -21.70 -2.84
C ALA A 44 -2.95 -21.10 -4.24
N SER A 45 -3.37 -21.85 -5.24
CA SER A 45 -3.55 -21.33 -6.59
C SER A 45 -4.54 -20.15 -6.60
N GLY A 46 -4.11 -19.00 -7.11
CA GLY A 46 -4.89 -17.77 -7.16
C GLY A 46 -4.98 -16.99 -5.84
N PHE A 47 -4.30 -17.43 -4.78
CA PHE A 47 -4.25 -16.75 -3.47
C PHE A 47 -2.90 -16.08 -3.29
N ASN A 48 -2.86 -14.77 -3.40
CA ASN A 48 -1.65 -13.96 -3.30
C ASN A 48 -1.79 -12.91 -2.21
N GLU A 49 -0.93 -12.98 -1.22
CA GLU A 49 -0.95 -12.13 -0.03
C GLU A 49 0.42 -11.53 0.27
N GLN A 50 0.41 -10.40 0.98
CA GLN A 50 1.61 -9.83 1.60
C GLN A 50 1.32 -9.34 3.01
N ASN A 51 2.30 -9.49 3.89
CA ASN A 51 2.21 -8.90 5.22
C ASN A 51 2.57 -7.41 5.15
N PRO A 52 1.68 -6.48 5.52
CA PRO A 52 1.98 -5.05 5.53
C PRO A 52 3.19 -4.66 6.40
N SER A 53 3.57 -5.49 7.38
CA SER A 53 4.80 -5.27 8.16
C SER A 53 6.06 -5.34 7.31
N ASP A 54 6.07 -6.11 6.22
CA ASP A 54 7.21 -6.21 5.30
C ASP A 54 7.42 -4.88 4.57
N TRP A 55 6.33 -4.21 4.20
CA TRP A 55 6.38 -2.86 3.60
C TRP A 55 6.98 -1.84 4.55
N ILE A 56 6.57 -1.89 5.84
CA ILE A 56 7.09 -0.99 6.87
C ILE A 56 8.58 -1.25 7.14
N ASN A 57 8.99 -2.52 7.17
CA ASN A 57 10.39 -2.89 7.35
C ASN A 57 11.24 -2.42 6.16
N ALA A 58 10.76 -2.61 4.93
CA ALA A 58 11.41 -2.12 3.72
C ALA A 58 11.52 -0.58 3.71
N LEU A 59 10.45 0.13 4.08
CA LEU A 59 10.45 1.58 4.20
C LEU A 59 11.51 2.08 5.20
N LYS A 60 11.52 1.50 6.42
CA LYS A 60 12.50 1.85 7.45
C LYS A 60 13.93 1.61 7.00
N ALA A 61 14.18 0.46 6.37
CA ALA A 61 15.50 0.11 5.85
C ALA A 61 15.94 1.07 4.76
N SER A 62 15.07 1.38 3.78
CA SER A 62 15.36 2.34 2.71
C SER A 62 15.69 3.74 3.24
N ILE A 63 14.88 4.25 4.18
CA ILE A 63 15.14 5.58 4.79
C ILE A 63 16.43 5.57 5.59
N SER A 64 16.72 4.50 6.34
CA SER A 64 17.96 4.36 7.10
C SER A 64 19.18 4.37 6.18
N GLU A 65 19.12 3.66 5.05
CA GLU A 65 20.17 3.60 4.06
C GLU A 65 20.43 4.97 3.41
N LEU A 66 19.37 5.64 2.95
CA LEU A 66 19.45 7.00 2.41
C LEU A 66 20.04 7.99 3.42
N LYS A 67 19.61 7.91 4.69
CA LYS A 67 20.14 8.75 5.77
C LYS A 67 21.62 8.51 6.02
N ASN A 68 22.10 7.27 5.95
CA ASN A 68 23.50 6.93 6.15
C ASN A 68 24.39 7.51 5.03
N ARG A 69 23.88 7.54 3.78
CA ARG A 69 24.62 8.06 2.63
C ARG A 69 24.45 9.57 2.43
N ASN A 70 23.27 10.12 2.79
CA ASN A 70 22.86 11.51 2.48
C ASN A 70 22.22 12.21 3.68
N ALA A 71 22.86 12.19 4.85
CA ALA A 71 22.30 12.69 6.11
C ALA A 71 21.73 14.12 6.01
N LEU A 72 22.45 15.04 5.35
CA LEU A 72 22.02 16.45 5.21
C LEU A 72 20.79 16.57 4.29
N ALA A 73 20.75 15.83 3.20
CA ALA A 73 19.62 15.84 2.28
C ALA A 73 18.36 15.24 2.94
N VAL A 74 18.50 14.13 3.68
CA VAL A 74 17.37 13.57 4.44
C VAL A 74 16.91 14.52 5.56
N ALA A 75 17.82 15.24 6.21
CA ALA A 75 17.46 16.25 7.22
C ALA A 75 16.76 17.48 6.63
N SER A 76 16.84 17.71 5.32
CA SER A 76 16.21 18.83 4.61
C SER A 76 14.91 18.44 3.88
N LEU A 77 14.38 17.24 4.14
CA LEU A 77 13.10 16.79 3.56
C LEU A 77 11.97 17.76 3.89
N GLN A 78 11.25 18.17 2.86
CA GLN A 78 10.07 19.05 2.95
C GLN A 78 8.76 18.29 2.82
N ALA A 79 8.73 17.22 2.00
CA ALA A 79 7.55 16.41 1.81
C ALA A 79 7.91 14.98 1.36
N ILE A 80 6.91 14.10 1.52
CA ILE A 80 6.95 12.71 1.08
C ILE A 80 5.77 12.48 0.13
N GLY A 81 6.05 11.93 -1.06
CA GLY A 81 5.03 11.45 -2.00
C GLY A 81 5.01 9.93 -1.98
N ILE A 82 3.82 9.33 -2.01
CA ILE A 82 3.64 7.88 -1.96
C ILE A 82 2.88 7.44 -3.20
N ALA A 83 3.44 6.47 -3.93
CA ALA A 83 2.77 5.66 -4.93
C ALA A 83 2.79 4.19 -4.47
N GLY A 84 1.87 3.38 -4.99
CA GLY A 84 1.87 1.96 -4.66
C GLY A 84 0.89 1.17 -5.49
N HIS A 85 0.99 -0.17 -5.40
CA HIS A 85 0.10 -1.04 -6.14
C HIS A 85 -1.37 -0.87 -5.69
N MET A 86 -2.24 -0.93 -6.69
CA MET A 86 -3.67 -0.70 -6.55
C MET A 86 -4.40 -1.90 -5.94
N HIS A 87 -5.64 -1.72 -5.54
CA HIS A 87 -6.63 -2.75 -5.23
C HIS A 87 -6.30 -3.73 -4.10
N GLY A 88 -5.15 -3.63 -3.45
CA GLY A 88 -4.84 -4.42 -2.28
C GLY A 88 -5.83 -4.12 -1.14
N ALA A 89 -6.32 -5.17 -0.47
CA ALA A 89 -7.23 -5.01 0.67
C ALA A 89 -6.44 -5.14 1.97
N THR A 90 -6.00 -4.01 2.54
CA THR A 90 -5.39 -3.94 3.87
C THR A 90 -6.49 -3.65 4.89
N LEU A 91 -6.77 -4.62 5.75
CA LEU A 91 -7.89 -4.59 6.71
C LEU A 91 -7.39 -4.24 8.10
N LEU A 92 -7.96 -3.20 8.69
CA LEU A 92 -7.60 -2.74 10.03
C LEU A 92 -8.79 -2.82 10.99
N ASP A 93 -8.51 -3.09 12.24
CA ASP A 93 -9.47 -2.98 13.32
C ASP A 93 -9.69 -1.52 13.76
N LYS A 94 -10.50 -1.32 14.80
CA LYS A 94 -10.78 0.01 15.38
C LYS A 94 -9.57 0.72 15.98
N ASN A 95 -8.51 -0.03 16.31
CA ASN A 95 -7.26 0.49 16.88
C ASN A 95 -6.21 0.77 15.80
N GLY A 96 -6.50 0.44 14.53
CA GLY A 96 -5.55 0.55 13.42
C GLY A 96 -4.63 -0.65 13.26
N GLU A 97 -4.90 -1.75 13.97
CA GLU A 97 -4.11 -2.97 13.87
C GLU A 97 -4.53 -3.82 12.67
N ILE A 98 -3.55 -4.48 12.05
CA ILE A 98 -3.76 -5.31 10.86
C ILE A 98 -4.47 -6.61 11.26
N LEU A 99 -5.62 -6.88 10.64
CA LEU A 99 -6.43 -8.08 10.90
C LEU A 99 -6.02 -9.29 10.05
N HIS A 100 -5.42 -9.05 8.88
CA HIS A 100 -5.11 -10.10 7.90
C HIS A 100 -4.00 -9.62 6.97
N PRO A 101 -3.15 -10.52 6.43
CA PRO A 101 -2.27 -10.17 5.32
C PRO A 101 -3.06 -9.52 4.19
N CYS A 102 -2.49 -8.51 3.55
CA CYS A 102 -3.15 -7.82 2.45
C CYS A 102 -3.40 -8.77 1.28
N ILE A 103 -4.65 -8.91 0.86
CA ILE A 103 -5.01 -9.64 -0.36
C ILE A 103 -4.67 -8.76 -1.56
N LEU A 104 -3.72 -9.21 -2.40
CA LEU A 104 -3.13 -8.42 -3.46
C LEU A 104 -4.04 -8.25 -4.68
N TRP A 105 -3.67 -7.33 -5.57
CA TRP A 105 -4.36 -7.02 -6.82
C TRP A 105 -4.41 -8.20 -7.82
N ASN A 106 -3.41 -9.09 -7.78
CA ASN A 106 -3.30 -10.29 -8.60
C ASN A 106 -3.90 -11.54 -7.95
N ASP A 107 -4.62 -11.37 -6.83
CA ASP A 107 -5.38 -12.43 -6.17
C ASP A 107 -6.70 -12.68 -6.90
N THR A 108 -7.02 -13.93 -7.14
CA THR A 108 -8.23 -14.31 -7.88
C THR A 108 -9.24 -15.10 -7.06
N ARG A 109 -9.02 -15.26 -5.72
CA ARG A 109 -9.92 -16.02 -4.85
C ARG A 109 -11.36 -15.56 -4.87
N SER A 110 -11.58 -14.26 -5.08
CA SER A 110 -12.90 -13.62 -5.05
C SER A 110 -13.62 -13.61 -6.42
N TYR A 111 -13.29 -14.55 -7.33
CA TYR A 111 -13.85 -14.57 -8.68
C TYR A 111 -15.39 -14.75 -8.69
N LYS A 112 -15.95 -15.52 -7.74
CA LYS A 112 -17.41 -15.68 -7.58
C LYS A 112 -18.07 -14.38 -7.15
N GLN A 113 -17.49 -13.71 -6.17
CA GLN A 113 -17.95 -12.42 -5.67
C GLN A 113 -17.88 -11.33 -6.75
N ALA A 114 -16.77 -11.31 -7.50
CA ALA A 114 -16.64 -10.40 -8.65
C ALA A 114 -17.77 -10.62 -9.67
N SER A 115 -18.06 -11.89 -10.01
CA SER A 115 -19.16 -12.22 -10.94
C SER A 115 -20.54 -11.83 -10.42
N ILE A 116 -20.77 -11.86 -9.10
CA ILE A 116 -22.02 -11.41 -8.50
C ILE A 116 -22.13 -9.88 -8.60
N LEU A 117 -21.10 -9.16 -8.19
CA LEU A 117 -21.06 -7.70 -8.21
C LEU A 117 -21.11 -7.14 -9.64
N ASP A 118 -20.51 -7.82 -10.61
CA ASP A 118 -20.49 -7.38 -12.01
C ASP A 118 -21.88 -7.47 -12.70
N LYS A 119 -22.79 -8.26 -12.15
CA LYS A 119 -24.16 -8.35 -12.62
C LYS A 119 -25.07 -7.23 -12.09
N ASP A 120 -24.61 -6.48 -11.09
CA ASP A 120 -25.35 -5.33 -10.56
C ASP A 120 -25.18 -4.14 -11.50
N VAL A 121 -26.27 -3.81 -12.21
CA VAL A 121 -26.30 -2.70 -13.18
C VAL A 121 -26.03 -1.37 -12.47
N ASN A 122 -26.53 -1.17 -11.25
CA ASN A 122 -26.31 0.07 -10.50
C ASN A 122 -24.83 0.27 -10.18
N LEU A 123 -24.13 -0.84 -9.84
CA LEU A 123 -22.68 -0.77 -9.56
C LEU A 123 -21.89 -0.31 -10.77
N ARG A 124 -22.22 -0.83 -11.96
CA ARG A 124 -21.60 -0.41 -13.24
C ARG A 124 -21.90 1.04 -13.56
N GLU A 125 -23.13 1.49 -13.36
CA GLU A 125 -23.52 2.89 -13.60
C GLU A 125 -22.78 3.84 -12.67
N ILE A 126 -22.64 3.49 -11.38
CA ILE A 126 -21.96 4.32 -10.37
C ILE A 126 -20.44 4.36 -10.63
N THR A 127 -19.84 3.21 -10.94
CA THR A 127 -18.37 3.08 -11.00
C THR A 127 -17.79 3.30 -12.40
N GLY A 128 -18.62 3.14 -13.46
CA GLY A 128 -18.17 3.14 -14.84
C GLY A 128 -17.29 1.93 -15.21
N ASN A 129 -17.23 0.89 -14.35
CA ASN A 129 -16.31 -0.24 -14.49
C ASN A 129 -17.03 -1.59 -14.49
N ILE A 130 -16.40 -2.57 -15.15
CA ILE A 130 -16.65 -3.99 -14.91
C ILE A 130 -15.91 -4.42 -13.64
N VAL A 131 -16.37 -5.49 -12.98
CA VAL A 131 -15.80 -5.94 -11.70
C VAL A 131 -14.91 -7.16 -11.90
N PHE A 132 -13.62 -7.02 -11.55
CA PHE A 132 -12.64 -8.10 -11.58
C PHE A 132 -12.32 -8.65 -10.19
N PRO A 133 -11.89 -9.93 -10.06
CA PRO A 133 -11.47 -10.51 -8.78
C PRO A 133 -10.37 -9.73 -8.08
N GLY A 134 -9.46 -9.12 -8.86
CA GLY A 134 -8.36 -8.30 -8.34
C GLY A 134 -8.79 -6.99 -7.67
N PHE A 135 -10.04 -6.55 -7.83
CA PHE A 135 -10.55 -5.31 -7.20
C PHE A 135 -10.81 -5.50 -5.71
N THR A 136 -10.85 -4.39 -4.96
CA THR A 136 -10.99 -4.42 -3.50
C THR A 136 -12.37 -4.94 -3.06
N ALA A 137 -13.46 -4.47 -3.65
CA ALA A 137 -14.81 -4.82 -3.24
C ALA A 137 -15.12 -6.34 -3.28
N PRO A 138 -14.77 -7.10 -4.34
CA PRO A 138 -14.94 -8.55 -4.35
C PRO A 138 -14.18 -9.27 -3.22
N LYS A 139 -12.99 -8.77 -2.86
CA LYS A 139 -12.20 -9.33 -1.76
C LYS A 139 -12.88 -9.14 -0.40
N LEU A 140 -13.48 -7.96 -0.18
CA LEU A 140 -14.24 -7.69 1.04
C LEU A 140 -15.44 -8.62 1.15
N LEU A 141 -16.18 -8.81 0.06
CA LEU A 141 -17.31 -9.74 0.01
C LEU A 141 -16.83 -11.20 0.22
N TRP A 142 -15.64 -11.56 -0.30
CA TRP A 142 -15.05 -12.87 -0.03
C TRP A 142 -14.71 -13.04 1.45
N ILE A 143 -14.10 -12.05 2.10
CA ILE A 143 -13.79 -12.06 3.54
C ILE A 143 -15.09 -12.20 4.34
N GLN A 144 -16.12 -11.42 4.03
CA GLN A 144 -17.42 -11.51 4.69
C GLN A 144 -18.01 -12.92 4.61
N ASN A 145 -17.92 -13.56 3.45
CA ASN A 145 -18.52 -14.89 3.24
C ASN A 145 -17.69 -16.03 3.83
N ASN A 146 -16.36 -15.90 3.89
CA ASN A 146 -15.46 -17.01 4.26
C ASN A 146 -14.78 -16.82 5.63
N LYS A 147 -14.75 -15.60 6.14
CA LYS A 147 -14.17 -15.24 7.45
C LYS A 147 -15.05 -14.21 8.16
N PRO A 148 -16.32 -14.51 8.46
CA PRO A 148 -17.29 -13.54 9.00
C PRO A 148 -16.81 -12.93 10.32
N GLU A 149 -16.25 -13.71 11.23
CA GLU A 149 -15.73 -13.23 12.51
C GLU A 149 -14.58 -12.21 12.36
N LEU A 150 -13.76 -12.35 11.31
CA LEU A 150 -12.74 -11.37 10.96
C LEU A 150 -13.39 -10.13 10.35
N PHE A 151 -14.38 -10.31 9.47
CA PHE A 151 -15.07 -9.21 8.82
C PHE A 151 -15.78 -8.28 9.82
N GLU A 152 -16.35 -8.83 10.88
CA GLU A 152 -16.98 -8.07 11.97
C GLU A 152 -16.00 -7.15 12.72
N GLN A 153 -14.70 -7.46 12.69
CA GLN A 153 -13.66 -6.65 13.33
C GLN A 153 -13.14 -5.53 12.41
N VAL A 154 -13.47 -5.58 11.12
CA VAL A 154 -12.96 -4.60 10.14
C VAL A 154 -13.58 -3.23 10.39
N ALA A 155 -12.77 -2.29 10.82
CA ALA A 155 -13.15 -0.90 10.99
C ALA A 155 -12.71 -0.01 9.81
N LYS A 156 -11.60 -0.35 9.15
CA LYS A 156 -11.03 0.39 8.02
C LYS A 156 -10.50 -0.55 6.94
N VAL A 157 -10.62 -0.09 5.71
CA VAL A 157 -10.03 -0.75 4.53
C VAL A 157 -9.16 0.27 3.83
N LEU A 158 -7.87 -0.01 3.70
CA LEU A 158 -6.93 0.87 3.03
C LEU A 158 -6.29 0.17 1.82
N LEU A 159 -6.00 0.93 0.78
CA LEU A 159 -5.08 0.49 -0.26
C LEU A 159 -3.65 0.46 0.30
N PRO A 160 -2.73 -0.32 -0.27
CA PRO A 160 -1.35 -0.43 0.24
C PRO A 160 -0.63 0.92 0.39
N ALA A 161 -0.74 1.81 -0.61
CA ALA A 161 -0.16 3.15 -0.52
C ALA A 161 -0.81 4.00 0.59
N SER A 162 -2.15 3.90 0.74
CA SER A 162 -2.88 4.61 1.80
C SER A 162 -2.51 4.08 3.20
N TYR A 163 -2.21 2.78 3.31
CA TYR A 163 -1.71 2.21 4.57
C TYR A 163 -0.33 2.76 4.95
N LEU A 164 0.59 2.95 3.98
CA LEU A 164 1.86 3.63 4.25
C LEU A 164 1.64 5.10 4.67
N GLY A 165 0.71 5.79 4.03
CA GLY A 165 0.31 7.15 4.41
C GLY A 165 -0.19 7.19 5.85
N TYR A 166 -1.10 6.29 6.21
CA TYR A 166 -1.58 6.15 7.60
C TYR A 166 -0.45 5.85 8.58
N TYR A 167 0.45 4.92 8.24
CA TYR A 167 1.59 4.60 9.09
C TYR A 167 2.50 5.82 9.37
N LEU A 168 2.72 6.68 8.36
CA LEU A 168 3.59 7.84 8.49
C LEU A 168 2.94 9.03 9.20
N THR A 169 1.62 9.17 9.13
CA THR A 169 0.90 10.37 9.61
C THR A 169 -0.01 10.11 10.80
N GLY A 170 -0.44 8.88 11.02
CA GLY A 170 -1.51 8.52 11.95
C GLY A 170 -2.92 8.87 11.45
N GLU A 171 -3.04 9.44 10.23
CA GLU A 171 -4.29 9.91 9.66
C GLU A 171 -4.76 9.03 8.49
N PHE A 172 -6.08 8.89 8.33
CA PHE A 172 -6.68 8.11 7.26
C PHE A 172 -6.98 8.99 6.05
N PHE A 173 -6.14 8.88 5.01
CA PHE A 173 -6.35 9.51 3.71
C PHE A 173 -6.52 8.47 2.60
N MET A 174 -7.36 8.80 1.61
CA MET A 174 -7.47 8.08 0.33
C MET A 174 -7.48 9.08 -0.82
#